data_1678b3921fafcfed51620349df5aaaa6
#
_entry.id   1678b3921fafcfed51620349df5aaaa6
#
_cell.length_a   1.000
_cell.length_b   1.000
_cell.length_c   1.000
_cell.angle_alpha   90.00
_cell.angle_beta   90.00
_cell.angle_gamma   90.00
#
_symmetry.space_group_name_H-M   'P 1'
#
loop_
_entity.id
_entity.type
_entity.pdbx_description
1 polymer ?
#
loop_
_entity_poly.entity_id
_entity_poly.type
_entity_poly.pdbx_seq_one_letter_code
_entity_poly.pdbx_strand_id
1 'polypeptide(L)' 'MKTKLINLIKNACAVEEEVTFESELETLSIDSLTFVGLLVEIETTFNIEFNLDELDIKYWKNVEDIYLTLEKKLYAKE' A
#
# COMPACT_ATOMS: atom_id res chain seq x y z
N MET A 1 3.38 12.77 2.54
CA MET A 1 3.41 11.41 2.00
C MET A 1 2.69 10.38 2.87
N LYS A 2 2.96 10.35 4.15
CA LYS A 2 2.33 9.37 5.06
C LYS A 2 0.81 9.48 5.07
N THR A 3 0.30 10.69 5.22
CA THR A 3 -1.14 10.91 5.27
C THR A 3 -1.80 10.48 3.96
N LYS A 4 -1.17 10.80 2.85
CA LYS A 4 -1.71 10.45 1.54
C LYS A 4 -1.77 8.94 1.33
N LEU A 5 -0.72 8.23 1.75
CA LEU A 5 -0.70 6.78 1.67
C LEU A 5 -1.79 6.16 2.53
N ILE A 6 -1.93 6.61 3.77
CA ILE A 6 -2.95 6.11 4.68
C ILE A 6 -4.35 6.33 4.09
N ASN A 7 -4.59 7.49 3.51
CA ASN A 7 -5.88 7.79 2.90
C ASN A 7 -6.19 6.88 1.71
N LEU A 8 -5.19 6.58 0.89
CA LEU A 8 -5.38 5.66 -0.23
C LEU A 8 -5.75 4.26 0.28
N ILE A 9 -5.10 3.82 1.34
CA ILE A 9 -5.39 2.51 1.93
C ILE A 9 -6.78 2.49 2.55
N LYS A 10 -7.15 3.55 3.26
CA LYS A 10 -8.49 3.66 3.84
C LYS A 10 -9.57 3.57 2.78
N ASN A 11 -9.35 4.24 1.65
CA ASN A 11 -10.33 4.23 0.57
C ASN A 11 -10.48 2.86 -0.08
N ALA A 12 -9.42 2.05 -0.03
CA ALA A 12 -9.46 0.70 -0.58
C ALA A 12 -10.09 -0.32 0.38
N CYS A 13 -10.09 -0.01 1.68
CA CYS A 13 -10.62 -0.92 2.69
C CYS A 13 -12.13 -0.80 2.81
N ALA A 14 -12.78 -1.95 3.01
CA ALA A 14 -14.21 -1.98 3.25
C ALA A 14 -14.57 -1.81 4.73
N VAL A 15 -13.57 -1.84 5.61
CA VAL A 15 -13.80 -1.76 7.05
C VAL A 15 -13.67 -0.32 7.53
N GLU A 16 -14.41 0.02 8.58
CA GLU A 16 -14.40 1.37 9.15
C GLU A 16 -13.37 1.53 10.26
N GLU A 17 -12.44 0.59 10.36
CA GLU A 17 -11.42 0.66 11.39
C GLU A 17 -10.34 1.68 11.04
N GLU A 18 -9.69 2.19 12.07
CA GLU A 18 -8.59 3.11 11.88
C GLU A 18 -7.40 2.40 11.25
N VAL A 19 -6.87 2.97 10.18
CA VAL A 19 -5.70 2.42 9.49
C VAL A 19 -4.45 3.12 9.99
N THR A 20 -3.50 2.35 10.49
CA THR A 20 -2.21 2.85 10.96
C THR A 20 -1.10 2.08 10.27
N PHE A 21 0.14 2.49 10.48
CA PHE A 21 1.28 1.77 9.92
C PHE A 21 1.44 0.37 10.50
N GLU A 22 0.91 0.15 11.68
CA GLU A 22 0.98 -1.17 12.32
C GLU A 22 -0.13 -2.11 11.86
N SER A 23 -1.13 -1.58 11.16
CA SER A 23 -2.24 -2.40 10.68
C SER A 23 -1.74 -3.49 9.74
N GLU A 24 -2.14 -4.73 10.02
CA GLU A 24 -1.79 -5.85 9.15
C GLU A 24 -2.78 -5.91 7.99
N LEU A 25 -2.27 -6.19 6.80
CA LEU A 25 -3.10 -6.20 5.60
C LEU A 25 -4.21 -7.24 5.68
N GLU A 26 -3.96 -8.37 6.35
CA GLU A 26 -4.97 -9.40 6.52
C GLU A 26 -6.16 -8.92 7.34
N THR A 27 -5.91 -8.08 8.34
CA THR A 27 -6.98 -7.59 9.22
C THR A 27 -7.80 -6.47 8.57
N LEU A 28 -7.29 -5.87 7.49
CA LEU A 28 -7.99 -4.82 6.78
C LEU A 28 -8.99 -5.34 5.77
N SER A 29 -9.13 -6.65 5.66
CA SER A 29 -10.08 -7.30 4.74
C SER A 29 -9.90 -6.89 3.28
N ILE A 30 -8.67 -6.67 2.87
CA ILE A 30 -8.35 -6.34 1.48
C ILE A 30 -8.09 -7.65 0.73
N ASP A 31 -8.86 -7.92 -0.33
CA ASP A 31 -8.60 -9.09 -1.14
C ASP A 31 -7.49 -8.80 -2.16
N SER A 32 -7.03 -9.87 -2.83
CA SER A 32 -5.90 -9.76 -3.76
C SER A 32 -6.16 -8.78 -4.90
N LEU A 33 -7.38 -8.77 -5.41
CA LEU A 33 -7.73 -7.92 -6.54
C LEU A 33 -7.77 -6.45 -6.12
N THR A 34 -8.39 -6.18 -4.97
CA THR A 34 -8.44 -4.83 -4.42
C THR A 34 -7.03 -4.33 -4.09
N PHE A 35 -6.19 -5.22 -3.58
CA PHE A 35 -4.81 -4.87 -3.25
C PHE A 35 -4.01 -4.44 -4.49
N VAL A 36 -4.16 -5.17 -5.59
CA VAL A 36 -3.49 -4.81 -6.84
C VAL A 36 -3.94 -3.42 -7.30
N GLY A 37 -5.24 -3.15 -7.23
CA GLY A 37 -5.78 -1.84 -7.57
C GLY A 37 -5.21 -0.73 -6.69
N LEU A 38 -5.06 -1.01 -5.39
CA LEU A 38 -4.46 -0.07 -4.46
C LEU A 38 -3.02 0.26 -4.86
N LEU A 39 -2.24 -0.77 -5.19
CA LEU A 39 -0.86 -0.54 -5.61
C LEU A 39 -0.78 0.28 -6.89
N VAL A 40 -1.69 0.06 -7.82
CA VAL A 40 -1.75 0.85 -9.06
C VAL A 40 -2.04 2.32 -8.75
N GLU A 41 -2.94 2.58 -7.80
CA GLU A 41 -3.21 3.95 -7.37
C GLU A 41 -1.97 4.60 -6.74
N ILE A 42 -1.24 3.83 -5.93
CA ILE A 42 -0.02 4.33 -5.32
C ILE A 42 1.02 4.65 -6.40
N GLU A 43 1.17 3.78 -7.39
CA GLU A 43 2.08 4.02 -8.52
C GLU A 43 1.76 5.34 -9.22
N THR A 44 0.50 5.55 -9.51
CA THR A 44 0.05 6.75 -10.21
C THR A 44 0.24 8.01 -9.34
N THR A 45 -0.15 7.90 -8.07
CA THR A 45 -0.10 9.04 -7.15
C THR A 45 1.32 9.51 -6.86
N PHE A 46 2.24 8.56 -6.69
CA PHE A 46 3.62 8.86 -6.32
C PHE A 46 4.60 8.72 -7.48
N ASN A 47 4.12 8.34 -8.65
CA ASN A 47 4.92 8.17 -9.86
C ASN A 47 6.08 7.18 -9.65
N ILE A 48 5.74 6.00 -9.19
CA ILE A 48 6.68 4.89 -8.96
C ILE A 48 6.15 3.63 -9.64
N GLU A 49 6.94 2.56 -9.65
CA GLU A 49 6.51 1.27 -10.18
C GLU A 49 6.81 0.16 -9.19
N PHE A 50 5.87 -0.78 -9.06
CA PHE A 50 6.07 -1.99 -8.27
C PHE A 50 6.46 -3.14 -9.18
N ASN A 51 7.29 -4.05 -8.66
CA ASN A 51 7.67 -5.27 -9.38
C ASN A 51 6.53 -6.29 -9.29
N LEU A 52 6.55 -7.29 -10.18
CA LEU A 52 5.51 -8.32 -10.18
C LEU A 52 5.39 -9.03 -8.83
N ASP A 53 6.51 -9.31 -8.17
CA ASP A 53 6.50 -9.96 -6.87
C ASP A 53 5.79 -9.11 -5.82
N GLU A 54 5.87 -7.80 -5.96
CA GLU A 54 5.28 -6.85 -5.02
C GLU A 54 3.77 -6.72 -5.19
N LEU A 55 3.23 -7.25 -6.28
CA LEU A 55 1.79 -7.20 -6.51
C LEU A 55 1.04 -8.31 -5.77
N ASP A 56 1.75 -9.24 -5.14
CA ASP A 56 1.12 -10.29 -4.35
C ASP A 56 0.93 -9.79 -2.92
N ILE A 57 -0.31 -9.85 -2.42
CA ILE A 57 -0.62 -9.38 -1.07
C ILE A 57 0.21 -10.12 -0.01
N LYS A 58 0.60 -11.35 -0.28
CA LYS A 58 1.41 -12.14 0.65
C LYS A 58 2.83 -11.62 0.82
N TYR A 59 3.28 -10.78 -0.09
CA TYR A 59 4.59 -10.17 -0.01
C TYR A 59 4.67 -9.17 1.15
N TRP A 60 3.53 -8.62 1.54
CA TRP A 60 3.45 -7.54 2.52
C TRP A 60 2.84 -8.03 3.82
N LYS A 61 3.36 -7.56 4.92
CA LYS A 61 2.83 -7.90 6.24
C LYS A 61 1.88 -6.82 6.75
N ASN A 62 2.31 -5.58 6.70
CA ASN A 62 1.53 -4.47 7.24
C ASN A 62 1.70 -3.22 6.38
N VAL A 63 1.01 -2.16 6.78
CA VAL A 63 1.04 -0.89 6.06
C VAL A 63 2.45 -0.29 6.05
N GLU A 64 3.20 -0.47 7.14
CA GLU A 64 4.56 0.03 7.22
C GLU A 64 5.46 -0.54 6.12
N ASP A 65 5.30 -1.81 5.78
CA ASP A 65 6.06 -2.43 4.71
C ASP A 65 5.84 -1.70 3.40
N ILE A 66 4.59 -1.33 3.11
CA ILE A 66 4.26 -0.57 1.90
C ILE A 66 4.93 0.80 1.95
N TYR A 67 4.84 1.47 3.09
CA TYR A 67 5.43 2.78 3.25
C TYR A 67 6.95 2.76 3.06
N LEU A 68 7.63 1.80 3.67
CA LEU A 68 9.09 1.70 3.56
C LEU A 68 9.53 1.42 2.12
N THR A 69 8.78 0.56 1.42
CA THR A 69 9.09 0.27 0.03
C THR A 69 8.85 1.49 -0.85
N LEU A 70 7.75 2.21 -0.60
CA LEU A 70 7.43 3.44 -1.32
C LEU A 70 8.56 4.47 -1.13
N GLU A 71 9.01 4.63 0.11
CA GLU A 71 10.08 5.57 0.43
C GLU A 71 11.36 5.22 -0.33
N LYS A 72 11.74 3.95 -0.34
CA LYS A 72 12.92 3.50 -1.07
C LYS A 72 12.81 3.79 -2.56
N LYS A 73 11.65 3.55 -3.15
CA LYS A 73 11.43 3.78 -4.57
C LYS A 73 11.50 5.26 -4.92
N LEU A 74 11.00 6.11 -4.04
CA LEU A 74 11.05 7.56 -4.24
C LEU A 74 12.48 8.07 -4.18
N TYR A 75 13.28 7.58 -3.26
CA TYR A 75 14.68 7.96 -3.18
C TYR A 75 15.49 7.44 -4.36
N ALA A 76 15.18 6.25 -4.83
CA ALA A 76 15.88 5.64 -5.96
C ALA A 76 15.68 6.41 -7.26
N LYS A 77 14.60 7.20 -7.37
CA LYS A 77 14.32 7.98 -8.57
C LYS A 77 15.22 9.20 -8.70
N GLU A 78 15.83 9.61 -7.62
CA GLU A 78 16.74 10.75 -7.63
C GLU A 78 18.14 10.34 -8.07
#